data_7ddf8dcf72142ccd9862cb289e5131e4
#
_entry.id   7ddf8dcf72142ccd9862cb289e5131e4
#
_cell.length_a   1.000
_cell.length_b   1.000
_cell.length_c   1.000
_cell.angle_alpha   90.00
_cell.angle_beta   90.00
_cell.angle_gamma   90.00
#
_symmetry.space_group_name_H-M   'P 1'
#
loop_
_entity.id
_entity.type
_entity.pdbx_description
1 polymer ?
#
loop_
_entity_poly.entity_id
_entity_poly.type
_entity_poly.pdbx_seq_one_letter_code
_entity_poly.pdbx_strand_id
1 'polypeptide(L)'
;MSTATKAPKYAAPALDKGLDILEVLADAEQPMSLNALARAMGRTVSEIFRMVATLEQRAYLSVDTNDRYSLSLKMLELSHRQQPLKSLVATAIPLMRELAGRAYQSCHLSVYHDGQLLVVAQVDAPGPFTMGAKVGALGKLSDTASG
;
A
#
# COMPACT_ATOMS: atom_id res chain seq x y z
N MET A 1 -14.45 1.92 20.12
CA MET A 1 -15.35 0.74 20.02
C MET A 1 -14.66 -0.23 19.06
N SER A 2 -14.20 -1.37 19.58
CA SER A 2 -13.51 -2.39 18.79
C SER A 2 -14.53 -3.07 17.89
N THR A 3 -14.41 -2.91 16.59
CA THR A 3 -15.16 -3.73 15.62
C THR A 3 -14.59 -5.14 15.69
N ALA A 4 -15.26 -6.03 16.42
CA ALA A 4 -14.95 -7.44 16.40
C ALA A 4 -15.12 -7.94 14.96
N THR A 5 -14.01 -8.16 14.27
CA THR A 5 -14.00 -8.78 12.95
C THR A 5 -14.62 -10.17 13.08
N LYS A 6 -15.84 -10.33 12.57
CA LYS A 6 -16.55 -11.60 12.57
C LYS A 6 -15.69 -12.62 11.81
N ALA A 7 -15.34 -13.73 12.48
CA ALA A 7 -14.56 -14.79 11.85
C ALA A 7 -15.16 -15.16 10.47
N PRO A 8 -14.35 -15.24 9.40
CA PRO A 8 -14.86 -15.49 8.06
C PRO A 8 -15.58 -16.84 8.03
N LYS A 9 -16.75 -16.88 7.37
CA LYS A 9 -17.59 -18.09 7.21
C LYS A 9 -16.85 -19.21 6.47
N TYR A 10 -15.84 -18.83 5.69
CA TYR A 10 -14.97 -19.73 4.96
C TYR A 10 -13.50 -19.29 5.16
N ALA A 11 -12.70 -20.16 5.74
CA ALA A 11 -11.27 -19.90 5.92
C ALA A 11 -10.48 -20.36 4.70
N ALA A 12 -9.54 -19.53 4.24
CA ALA A 12 -8.58 -19.86 3.18
C ALA A 12 -7.15 -19.62 3.69
N PRO A 13 -6.64 -20.46 4.63
CA PRO A 13 -5.40 -20.17 5.36
C PRO A 13 -4.17 -19.95 4.49
N ALA A 14 -4.13 -20.55 3.29
CA ALA A 14 -3.04 -20.34 2.35
C ALA A 14 -3.11 -18.95 1.70
N LEU A 15 -4.31 -18.48 1.39
CA LEU A 15 -4.52 -17.13 0.85
C LEU A 15 -4.23 -16.08 1.90
N ASP A 16 -4.73 -16.25 3.13
CA ASP A 16 -4.46 -15.35 4.25
C ASP A 16 -2.95 -15.18 4.46
N LYS A 17 -2.20 -16.29 4.53
CA LYS A 17 -0.73 -16.25 4.62
C LYS A 17 -0.08 -15.54 3.43
N GLY A 18 -0.61 -15.69 2.22
CA GLY A 18 -0.11 -15.01 1.03
C GLY A 18 -0.32 -13.51 1.10
N LEU A 19 -1.47 -13.04 1.60
CA LEU A 19 -1.76 -11.64 1.82
C LEU A 19 -0.88 -11.06 2.94
N ASP A 20 -0.75 -11.74 4.07
CA ASP A 20 0.15 -11.36 5.17
C ASP A 20 1.59 -11.14 4.68
N ILE A 21 2.09 -12.01 3.76
CA ILE A 21 3.43 -11.86 3.16
C ILE A 21 3.55 -10.54 2.40
N LEU A 22 2.55 -10.18 1.59
CA LEU A 22 2.55 -8.93 0.83
C LEU A 22 2.55 -7.71 1.76
N GLU A 23 1.75 -7.74 2.81
CA GLU A 23 1.64 -6.66 3.79
C GLU A 23 2.96 -6.47 4.57
N VAL A 24 3.56 -7.55 5.07
CA VAL A 24 4.85 -7.50 5.77
C VAL A 24 5.97 -6.95 4.88
N LEU A 25 5.99 -7.34 3.60
CA LEU A 25 6.99 -6.83 2.66
C LEU A 25 6.71 -5.39 2.21
N ALA A 26 5.45 -4.93 2.26
CA ALA A 26 5.09 -3.54 1.99
C ALA A 26 5.63 -2.58 3.08
N ASP A 27 5.66 -3.03 4.32
CA ASP A 27 6.15 -2.26 5.47
C ASP A 27 7.68 -2.38 5.65
N ALA A 28 8.32 -3.30 4.94
CA ALA A 28 9.76 -3.53 5.06
C ALA A 28 10.58 -2.45 4.34
N GLU A 29 11.50 -1.80 5.05
CA GLU A 29 12.44 -0.82 4.45
C GLU A 29 13.50 -1.47 3.54
N GLN A 30 13.77 -2.76 3.71
CA GLN A 30 14.80 -3.50 2.99
C GLN A 30 14.29 -4.89 2.58
N PRO A 31 14.81 -5.47 1.47
CA PRO A 31 14.49 -6.83 1.08
C PRO A 31 14.76 -7.84 2.20
N MET A 32 13.86 -8.78 2.42
CA MET A 32 13.90 -9.74 3.53
C MET A 32 14.27 -11.15 3.05
N SER A 33 15.13 -11.84 3.81
CA SER A 33 15.33 -13.27 3.59
C SER A 33 14.08 -14.07 4.01
N LEU A 34 13.90 -15.27 3.48
CA LEU A 34 12.77 -16.14 3.82
C LEU A 34 12.67 -16.41 5.34
N ASN A 35 13.82 -16.55 6.02
CA ASN A 35 13.87 -16.73 7.47
C ASN A 35 13.44 -15.45 8.23
N ALA A 36 13.81 -14.27 7.74
CA ALA A 36 13.41 -12.99 8.35
C ALA A 36 11.90 -12.77 8.18
N LEU A 37 11.37 -13.06 6.99
CA LEU A 37 9.95 -12.98 6.70
C LEU A 37 9.13 -13.93 7.58
N ALA A 38 9.54 -15.20 7.70
CA ALA A 38 8.88 -16.17 8.57
C ALA A 38 8.83 -15.68 10.04
N ARG A 39 9.94 -15.14 10.54
CA ARG A 39 10.00 -14.57 11.91
C ARG A 39 9.08 -13.36 12.08
N ALA A 40 9.07 -12.44 11.11
CA ALA A 40 8.20 -11.26 11.16
C ALA A 40 6.71 -11.65 11.22
N MET A 41 6.34 -12.74 10.55
CA MET A 41 4.99 -13.28 10.55
C MET A 41 4.68 -14.19 11.76
N GLY A 42 5.65 -14.47 12.63
CA GLY A 42 5.49 -15.42 13.74
C GLY A 42 5.22 -16.87 13.28
N ARG A 43 5.78 -17.25 12.10
CA ARG A 43 5.56 -18.56 11.46
C ARG A 43 6.89 -19.27 11.17
N THR A 44 6.80 -20.55 10.80
CA THR A 44 7.95 -21.30 10.31
C THR A 44 8.14 -21.10 8.81
N VAL A 45 9.36 -21.29 8.30
CA VAL A 45 9.68 -21.25 6.88
C VAL A 45 8.82 -22.25 6.10
N SER A 46 8.64 -23.46 6.63
CA SER A 46 7.83 -24.51 5.97
C SER A 46 6.37 -24.10 5.76
N GLU A 47 5.82 -23.26 6.65
CA GLU A 47 4.44 -22.79 6.54
C GLU A 47 4.24 -21.74 5.45
N ILE A 48 5.27 -20.92 5.16
CA ILE A 48 5.15 -19.82 4.21
C ILE A 48 5.80 -20.11 2.85
N PHE A 49 6.71 -21.09 2.76
CA PHE A 49 7.52 -21.36 1.56
C PHE A 49 6.69 -21.47 0.27
N ARG A 50 5.61 -22.28 0.30
CA ARG A 50 4.78 -22.49 -0.91
C ARG A 50 4.05 -21.21 -1.33
N MET A 51 3.63 -20.38 -0.39
CA MET A 51 3.01 -19.09 -0.68
C MET A 51 4.00 -18.12 -1.28
N VAL A 52 5.22 -18.02 -0.70
CA VAL A 52 6.32 -17.19 -1.26
C VAL A 52 6.66 -17.62 -2.68
N ALA A 53 6.86 -18.92 -2.91
CA ALA A 53 7.14 -19.46 -4.25
C ALA A 53 6.02 -19.16 -5.26
N THR A 54 4.76 -19.25 -4.83
CA THR A 54 3.61 -18.92 -5.68
C THR A 54 3.57 -17.42 -6.01
N LEU A 55 3.80 -16.56 -5.03
CA LEU A 55 3.82 -15.10 -5.22
C LEU A 55 4.98 -14.67 -6.13
N GLU A 56 6.15 -15.29 -5.99
CA GLU A 56 7.30 -15.09 -6.86
C GLU A 56 6.99 -15.54 -8.30
N GLN A 57 6.50 -16.77 -8.49
CA GLN A 57 6.13 -17.31 -9.80
C GLN A 57 5.09 -16.42 -10.52
N ARG A 58 4.18 -15.80 -9.75
CA ARG A 58 3.18 -14.89 -10.28
C ARG A 58 3.65 -13.44 -10.38
N ALA A 59 4.94 -13.19 -10.16
CA ALA A 59 5.59 -11.89 -10.24
C ALA A 59 5.04 -10.84 -9.25
N TYR A 60 4.46 -11.25 -8.12
CA TYR A 60 4.14 -10.33 -7.02
C TYR A 60 5.37 -10.00 -6.17
N LEU A 61 6.34 -10.91 -6.11
CA LEU A 61 7.61 -10.72 -5.43
C LEU A 61 8.76 -10.68 -6.43
N SER A 62 9.78 -9.92 -6.06
CA SER A 62 11.10 -9.92 -6.70
C SER A 62 12.10 -10.53 -5.75
N VAL A 63 13.07 -11.26 -6.27
CA VAL A 63 14.20 -11.86 -5.52
C VAL A 63 15.48 -11.23 -6.01
N ASP A 64 16.33 -10.79 -5.09
CA ASP A 64 17.66 -10.28 -5.40
C ASP A 64 18.71 -11.40 -5.48
N THR A 65 19.96 -11.05 -5.78
CA THR A 65 21.09 -11.97 -5.89
C THR A 65 21.49 -12.63 -4.55
N ASN A 66 20.94 -12.18 -3.43
CA ASN A 66 21.18 -12.69 -2.08
C ASN A 66 19.99 -13.47 -1.52
N ASP A 67 19.08 -13.94 -2.39
CA ASP A 67 17.83 -14.65 -2.04
C ASP A 67 16.95 -13.85 -1.07
N ARG A 68 16.87 -12.52 -1.27
CA ARG A 68 16.00 -11.64 -0.49
C ARG A 68 14.80 -11.23 -1.31
N TYR A 69 13.64 -11.24 -0.67
CA TYR A 69 12.34 -10.95 -1.24
C TYR A 69 11.92 -9.50 -0.98
N SER A 70 11.34 -8.89 -1.99
CA SER A 70 10.66 -7.58 -1.91
C SER A 70 9.40 -7.59 -2.77
N LEU A 71 8.52 -6.63 -2.59
CA LEU A 71 7.40 -6.45 -3.50
C LEU A 71 7.90 -6.07 -4.89
N SER A 72 7.30 -6.66 -5.93
CA SER A 72 7.49 -6.23 -7.31
C SER A 72 6.56 -5.05 -7.65
N LEU A 73 6.68 -4.52 -8.87
CA LEU A 73 5.77 -3.50 -9.39
C LEU A 73 4.39 -4.07 -9.80
N LYS A 74 4.12 -5.36 -9.57
CA LYS A 74 2.87 -6.01 -9.96
C LYS A 74 1.63 -5.40 -9.29
N MET A 75 1.76 -5.05 -8.01
CA MET A 75 0.66 -4.40 -7.29
C MET A 75 0.33 -3.03 -7.89
N LEU A 76 1.36 -2.25 -8.24
CA LEU A 76 1.20 -0.96 -8.90
C LEU A 76 0.54 -1.13 -10.28
N GLU A 77 0.99 -2.12 -11.08
CA GLU A 77 0.37 -2.45 -12.37
C GLU A 77 -1.12 -2.75 -12.21
N LEU A 78 -1.50 -3.57 -11.23
CA LEU A 78 -2.90 -3.92 -10.98
C LEU A 78 -3.73 -2.70 -10.54
N SER A 79 -3.20 -1.87 -9.65
CA SER A 79 -3.89 -0.67 -9.19
C SER A 79 -4.14 0.32 -10.33
N HIS A 80 -3.18 0.47 -11.25
CA HIS A 80 -3.32 1.34 -12.43
C HIS A 80 -4.30 0.83 -13.49
N ARG A 81 -4.70 -0.44 -13.43
CA ARG A 81 -5.77 -0.96 -14.29
C ARG A 81 -7.16 -0.60 -13.79
N GLN A 82 -7.29 -0.17 -12.55
CA GLN A 82 -8.57 0.18 -11.93
C GLN A 82 -9.06 1.55 -12.44
N GLN A 83 -9.98 1.53 -13.39
CA GLN A 83 -10.42 2.71 -14.17
C GLN A 83 -10.93 3.89 -13.33
N PRO A 84 -11.80 3.72 -12.31
CA PRO A 84 -12.32 4.86 -11.58
C PRO A 84 -11.22 5.69 -10.91
N LEU A 85 -10.26 5.04 -10.26
CA LEU A 85 -9.17 5.73 -9.57
C LEU A 85 -8.21 6.42 -10.56
N LYS A 86 -7.86 5.73 -11.65
CA LYS A 86 -7.00 6.28 -12.70
C LYS A 86 -7.60 7.57 -13.30
N SER A 87 -8.88 7.54 -13.66
CA SER A 87 -9.58 8.69 -14.23
C SER A 87 -9.68 9.84 -13.24
N LEU A 88 -10.00 9.54 -11.97
CA LEU A 88 -10.07 10.54 -10.90
C LEU A 88 -8.73 11.26 -10.73
N VAL A 89 -7.65 10.51 -10.55
CA VAL A 89 -6.30 11.08 -10.37
C VAL A 89 -5.85 11.85 -11.61
N ALA A 90 -6.07 11.34 -12.81
CA ALA A 90 -5.71 12.02 -14.06
C ALA A 90 -6.43 13.36 -14.21
N THR A 91 -7.70 13.45 -13.81
CA THR A 91 -8.48 14.68 -13.84
C THR A 91 -8.07 15.65 -12.73
N ALA A 92 -7.78 15.14 -11.54
CA ALA A 92 -7.49 15.97 -10.38
C ALA A 92 -6.09 16.60 -10.42
N ILE A 93 -5.07 15.90 -10.88
CA ILE A 93 -3.66 16.35 -10.84
C ILE A 93 -3.45 17.74 -11.48
N PRO A 94 -3.98 18.07 -12.68
CA PRO A 94 -3.83 19.39 -13.25
C PRO A 94 -4.42 20.51 -12.37
N LEU A 95 -5.61 20.27 -11.82
CA LEU A 95 -6.29 21.21 -10.93
C LEU A 95 -5.54 21.38 -9.60
N MET A 96 -5.02 20.30 -9.05
CA MET A 96 -4.21 20.31 -7.83
C MET A 96 -2.91 21.10 -8.02
N ARG A 97 -2.27 20.99 -9.20
CA ARG A 97 -1.06 21.78 -9.54
C ARG A 97 -1.36 23.27 -9.60
N GLU A 98 -2.46 23.63 -10.23
CA GLU A 98 -2.90 25.05 -10.26
C GLU A 98 -3.18 25.56 -8.86
N LEU A 99 -3.92 24.80 -8.05
CA LEU A 99 -4.23 25.15 -6.66
C LEU A 99 -2.95 25.29 -5.82
N ALA A 100 -2.05 24.33 -5.86
CA ALA A 100 -0.79 24.37 -5.12
C ALA A 100 0.08 25.57 -5.50
N GLY A 101 0.14 25.90 -6.81
CA GLY A 101 0.85 27.08 -7.32
C GLY A 101 0.24 28.40 -6.84
N ARG A 102 -1.08 28.51 -6.81
CA ARG A 102 -1.79 29.74 -6.39
C ARG A 102 -1.78 29.91 -4.87
N ALA A 103 -1.96 28.83 -4.14
CA ALA A 103 -2.02 28.86 -2.68
C ALA A 103 -0.64 28.84 -2.01
N TYR A 104 0.42 28.51 -2.73
CA TYR A 104 1.75 28.20 -2.18
C TYR A 104 1.69 27.16 -1.07
N GLN A 105 0.77 26.18 -1.20
CA GLN A 105 0.55 25.10 -0.24
C GLN A 105 0.51 23.75 -0.96
N SER A 106 1.04 22.72 -0.30
CA SER A 106 0.85 21.34 -0.78
C SER A 106 -0.61 20.93 -0.65
N CYS A 107 -1.09 20.12 -1.56
CA CYS A 107 -2.43 19.55 -1.50
C CYS A 107 -2.41 18.06 -1.82
N HIS A 108 -3.35 17.32 -1.27
CA HIS A 108 -3.50 15.90 -1.53
C HIS A 108 -4.95 15.56 -1.85
N LEU A 109 -5.13 14.49 -2.62
CA LEU A 109 -6.41 13.89 -2.92
C LEU A 109 -6.56 12.63 -2.09
N SER A 110 -7.64 12.55 -1.31
CA SER A 110 -7.98 11.35 -0.56
C SER A 110 -9.31 10.79 -1.02
N VAL A 111 -9.46 9.48 -0.95
CA VAL A 111 -10.71 8.77 -1.19
C VAL A 111 -11.11 8.01 0.07
N TYR A 112 -12.42 7.88 0.29
CA TYR A 112 -12.92 7.04 1.37
C TYR A 112 -12.65 5.57 1.05
N HIS A 113 -12.03 4.87 1.99
CA HIS A 113 -11.69 3.46 1.88
C HIS A 113 -11.79 2.79 3.25
N ASP A 114 -12.69 1.84 3.40
CA ASP A 114 -12.88 1.00 4.59
C ASP A 114 -12.86 1.75 5.93
N GLY A 115 -13.67 2.81 6.03
CA GLY A 115 -13.77 3.62 7.26
C GLY A 115 -12.65 4.65 7.45
N GLN A 116 -11.73 4.79 6.50
CA GLN A 116 -10.58 5.68 6.54
C GLN A 116 -10.47 6.52 5.26
N LEU A 117 -9.59 7.49 5.27
CA LEU A 117 -9.17 8.24 4.09
C LEU A 117 -7.85 7.68 3.57
N LEU A 118 -7.84 7.22 2.32
CA LEU A 118 -6.63 6.81 1.61
C LEU A 118 -6.14 7.96 0.74
N VAL A 119 -4.90 8.41 0.93
CA VAL A 119 -4.26 9.40 0.06
C VAL A 119 -3.89 8.75 -1.27
N VAL A 120 -4.50 9.23 -2.36
CA VAL A 120 -4.31 8.67 -3.71
C VAL A 120 -3.48 9.55 -4.64
N ALA A 121 -3.34 10.84 -4.33
CA ALA A 121 -2.44 11.75 -5.02
C ALA A 121 -1.95 12.86 -4.10
N GLN A 122 -0.76 13.39 -4.38
CA GLN A 122 -0.11 14.49 -3.69
C GLN A 122 0.50 15.44 -4.71
N VAL A 123 0.37 16.74 -4.47
CA VAL A 123 1.08 17.79 -5.18
C VAL A 123 1.73 18.71 -4.15
N ASP A 124 3.04 18.88 -4.26
CA ASP A 124 3.80 19.70 -3.34
C ASP A 124 3.69 21.20 -3.63
N ALA A 125 3.79 22.01 -2.60
CA ALA A 125 3.91 23.45 -2.73
C ALA A 125 5.15 23.83 -3.57
N PRO A 126 5.12 24.92 -4.35
CA PRO A 126 6.32 25.44 -4.97
C PRO A 126 7.25 26.02 -3.88
N GLY A 127 8.43 25.46 -3.70
CA GLY A 127 9.40 25.94 -2.73
C GLY A 127 10.32 24.84 -2.17
N PRO A 128 11.37 25.25 -1.41
CA PRO A 128 12.35 24.30 -0.91
C PRO A 128 11.86 23.46 0.29
N PHE A 129 10.78 23.87 0.95
CA PHE A 129 10.20 23.17 2.09
C PHE A 129 8.76 22.79 1.78
N THR A 130 8.49 21.49 1.72
CA THR A 130 7.14 20.97 1.47
C THR A 130 6.70 20.10 2.63
N MET A 131 5.47 20.32 3.09
CA MET A 131 4.77 19.41 3.99
C MET A 131 3.61 18.83 3.23
N GLY A 132 3.55 17.50 3.14
CA GLY A 132 2.50 16.81 2.39
C GLY A 132 2.16 15.46 2.96
N ALA A 133 1.02 14.91 2.56
CA ALA A 133 0.60 13.57 2.91
C ALA A 133 1.27 12.55 1.97
N LYS A 134 1.76 11.46 2.53
CA LYS A 134 2.36 10.39 1.73
C LYS A 134 1.27 9.64 0.94
N VAL A 135 1.43 9.46 -0.37
CA VAL A 135 0.52 8.63 -1.17
C VAL A 135 0.53 7.20 -0.61
N GLY A 136 -0.65 6.61 -0.46
CA GLY A 136 -0.83 5.33 0.22
C GLY A 136 -1.06 5.45 1.73
N ALA A 137 -0.88 6.63 2.33
CA ALA A 137 -1.16 6.82 3.75
C ALA A 137 -2.66 6.74 4.03
N LEU A 138 -3.00 6.13 5.17
CA LEU A 138 -4.35 6.05 5.70
C LEU A 138 -4.52 7.07 6.83
N GLY A 139 -5.58 7.85 6.77
CA GLY A 139 -5.97 8.82 7.80
C GLY A 139 -7.33 8.49 8.39
N LYS A 140 -7.50 8.67 9.70
CA LYS A 140 -8.83 8.54 10.30
C LYS A 140 -9.67 9.77 9.95
N LEU A 141 -10.97 9.54 9.69
CA LEU A 141 -11.92 10.64 9.42
C LEU A 141 -11.99 11.66 10.57
N SER A 142 -11.84 11.21 11.82
CA SER A 142 -11.92 12.05 13.01
C SER A 142 -10.66 12.88 13.31
N ASP A 143 -9.51 12.52 12.72
CA ASP A 143 -8.20 13.05 13.12
C ASP A 143 -7.62 14.02 12.08
N THR A 144 -8.35 14.25 10.98
CA THR A 144 -7.90 15.10 9.87
C THR A 144 -8.95 16.16 9.51
N ALA A 145 -8.48 17.30 9.03
CA ALA A 145 -9.37 18.39 8.54
C ALA A 145 -10.16 17.99 7.27
N SER A 146 -9.83 16.83 6.67
CA SER A 146 -10.50 16.28 5.48
C SER A 146 -11.58 15.26 5.83
N GLY A 147 -11.75 14.94 7.11
CA GLY A 147 -12.76 14.00 7.61
C GLY A 147 -14.02 14.65 8.09
#